data_451932c5fedb850ae8c5fdc3f2692524
#
_entry.id   451932c5fedb850ae8c5fdc3f2692524
#
_cell.length_a   1.000
_cell.length_b   1.000
_cell.length_c   1.000
_cell.angle_alpha   90.00
_cell.angle_beta   90.00
_cell.angle_gamma   90.00
#
_symmetry.space_group_name_H-M   'P 1'
#
loop_
_entity.id
_entity.type
_entity.pdbx_description
1 polymer ?
#
loop_
_entity_poly.entity_id
_entity_poly.type
_entity_poly.pdbx_seq_one_letter_code
_entity_poly.pdbx_strand_id
1 'polypeptide(L)'
;MHYAIVEDRTEDQEYLSGLIREEHKKAGIPADFSCYPSGEAFLQEFTPGAFQAIFLDIMLDKNGLNGIETARRLRRLSKRIPIIFTTSELDFALEGYEVHPLDYLLKPVKPEKLAWCLQEIREYLAVPSCLTIPVSSGQGAAPINRPLSLDDILYVENPVTAC
;
A
#
# COMPACT_ATOMS: atom_id res chain seq x y z
N MET A 1 -4.45 4.90 12.25
CA MET A 1 -3.92 4.13 11.09
C MET A 1 -2.74 3.31 11.55
N HIS A 2 -2.60 2.06 11.08
CA HIS A 2 -1.51 1.18 11.48
C HIS A 2 -0.60 0.91 10.27
N TYR A 3 0.70 1.16 10.43
CA TYR A 3 1.71 1.02 9.38
C TYR A 3 2.72 -0.06 9.73
N ALA A 4 3.18 -0.81 8.75
CA ALA A 4 4.38 -1.61 8.87
C ALA A 4 5.58 -0.81 8.36
N ILE A 5 6.68 -0.85 9.08
CA ILE A 5 7.98 -0.31 8.67
C ILE A 5 8.95 -1.49 8.64
N VAL A 6 9.43 -1.82 7.46
CA VAL A 6 10.40 -2.90 7.24
C VAL A 6 11.74 -2.27 6.88
N GLU A 7 12.64 -2.30 7.83
CA GLU A 7 13.91 -1.57 7.80
C GLU A 7 14.88 -2.26 8.76
N ASP A 8 16.10 -2.55 8.37
CA ASP A 8 17.09 -3.24 9.19
C ASP A 8 17.82 -2.31 10.18
N ARG A 9 17.78 -1.00 9.95
CA ARG A 9 18.41 0.01 10.79
C ARG A 9 17.41 0.66 11.74
N THR A 10 17.59 0.42 13.03
CA THR A 10 16.70 0.98 14.07
C THR A 10 16.61 2.51 14.03
N GLU A 11 17.72 3.18 13.71
CA GLU A 11 17.76 4.64 13.60
C GLU A 11 16.82 5.16 12.49
N ASP A 12 16.81 4.49 11.33
CA ASP A 12 15.95 4.82 10.21
C ASP A 12 14.48 4.49 10.50
N GLN A 13 14.21 3.38 11.25
CA GLN A 13 12.86 3.05 11.74
C GLN A 13 12.33 4.15 12.66
N GLU A 14 13.13 4.57 13.65
CA GLU A 14 12.76 5.62 14.61
C GLU A 14 12.54 6.97 13.92
N TYR A 15 13.45 7.33 13.01
CA TYR A 15 13.33 8.56 12.23
C TYR A 15 12.04 8.60 11.41
N LEU A 16 11.77 7.56 10.61
CA LEU A 16 10.60 7.48 9.76
C LEU A 16 9.29 7.46 10.57
N SER A 17 9.24 6.62 11.61
CA SER A 17 8.06 6.54 12.49
C SER A 17 7.79 7.85 13.22
N GLY A 18 8.85 8.57 13.61
CA GLY A 18 8.76 9.92 14.18
C GLY A 18 8.14 10.92 13.21
N LEU A 19 8.63 10.97 11.97
CA LEU A 19 8.08 11.85 10.94
C LEU A 19 6.60 11.54 10.63
N ILE A 20 6.25 10.26 10.47
CA ILE A 20 4.87 9.85 10.20
C ILE A 20 3.97 10.27 11.39
N ARG A 21 4.42 10.08 12.62
CA ARG A 21 3.68 10.44 13.83
C ARG A 21 3.43 11.95 13.92
N GLU A 22 4.43 12.77 13.56
CA GLU A 22 4.28 14.22 13.52
C GLU A 22 3.26 14.67 12.47
N GLU A 23 3.30 14.14 11.27
CA GLU A 23 2.35 14.47 10.22
C GLU A 23 0.92 14.03 10.57
N HIS A 24 0.78 12.85 11.15
CA HIS A 24 -0.52 12.38 11.64
C HIS A 24 -1.08 13.23 12.78
N LYS A 25 -0.22 13.70 13.69
CA LYS A 25 -0.62 14.62 14.77
C LYS A 25 -1.16 15.93 14.21
N LYS A 26 -0.55 16.50 13.16
CA LYS A 26 -1.06 17.71 12.49
C LYS A 26 -2.46 17.48 11.89
N ALA A 27 -2.72 16.28 11.39
CA ALA A 27 -4.01 15.92 10.82
C ALA A 27 -5.05 15.45 11.85
N GLY A 28 -4.68 15.31 13.15
CA GLY A 28 -5.56 14.78 14.19
C GLY A 28 -5.89 13.29 14.04
N ILE A 29 -5.07 12.51 13.35
CA ILE A 29 -5.29 11.10 13.07
C ILE A 29 -4.31 10.27 13.91
N PRO A 30 -4.77 9.27 14.71
CA PRO A 30 -3.85 8.40 15.43
C PRO A 30 -3.08 7.50 14.47
N ALA A 31 -1.78 7.29 14.73
CA ALA A 31 -0.91 6.39 13.97
C ALA A 31 -0.18 5.42 14.90
N ASP A 32 -0.25 4.13 14.54
CA ASP A 32 0.46 3.04 15.20
C ASP A 32 1.43 2.39 14.21
N PHE A 33 2.45 1.72 14.74
CA PHE A 33 3.54 1.14 13.94
C PHE A 33 3.91 -0.25 14.42
N SER A 34 4.18 -1.15 13.48
CA SER A 34 4.92 -2.37 13.69
C SER A 34 6.21 -2.30 12.87
N CYS A 35 7.35 -2.40 13.55
CA CYS A 35 8.66 -2.35 12.91
C CYS A 35 9.24 -3.76 12.78
N TYR A 36 9.81 -4.05 11.62
CA TYR A 36 10.38 -5.36 11.28
C TYR A 36 11.80 -5.17 10.77
N PRO A 37 12.77 -5.94 11.29
CA PRO A 37 14.17 -5.79 10.90
C PRO A 37 14.50 -6.46 9.55
N SER A 38 13.59 -7.25 8.99
CA SER A 38 13.81 -7.93 7.71
C SER A 38 12.50 -8.21 6.98
N GLY A 39 12.60 -8.49 5.68
CA GLY A 39 11.47 -8.91 4.87
C GLY A 39 10.85 -10.22 5.33
N GLU A 40 11.69 -11.18 5.78
CA GLU A 40 11.25 -12.46 6.30
C GLU A 40 10.42 -12.31 7.58
N ALA A 41 10.92 -11.54 8.55
CA ALA A 41 10.21 -11.28 9.80
C ALA A 41 8.84 -10.65 9.53
N PHE A 42 8.81 -9.67 8.63
CA PHE A 42 7.56 -9.04 8.20
C PHE A 42 6.59 -10.05 7.55
N LEU A 43 7.05 -10.84 6.59
CA LEU A 43 6.18 -11.78 5.86
C LEU A 43 5.66 -12.92 6.74
N GLN A 44 6.39 -13.32 7.78
CA GLN A 44 5.94 -14.33 8.74
C GLN A 44 4.76 -13.85 9.59
N GLU A 45 4.72 -12.57 9.93
CA GLU A 45 3.69 -11.98 10.78
C GLU A 45 2.59 -11.26 9.98
N PHE A 46 2.77 -11.12 8.66
CA PHE A 46 1.84 -10.40 7.83
C PHE A 46 0.45 -11.06 7.80
N THR A 47 -0.55 -10.27 8.14
CA THR A 47 -1.96 -10.66 8.04
C THR A 47 -2.67 -9.66 7.13
N PRO A 48 -3.38 -10.11 6.08
CA PRO A 48 -4.16 -9.21 5.21
C PRO A 48 -5.13 -8.34 6.02
N GLY A 49 -5.11 -7.04 5.75
CA GLY A 49 -5.97 -6.07 6.45
C GLY A 49 -5.42 -5.54 7.79
N ALA A 50 -4.31 -6.07 8.31
CA ALA A 50 -3.71 -5.59 9.56
C ALA A 50 -3.08 -4.18 9.41
N PHE A 51 -2.60 -3.84 8.22
CA PHE A 51 -1.91 -2.59 7.94
C PHE A 51 -2.63 -1.78 6.86
N GLN A 52 -2.58 -0.46 6.99
CA GLN A 52 -3.08 0.49 5.99
C GLN A 52 -2.06 0.77 4.89
N ALA A 53 -0.78 0.72 5.20
CA ALA A 53 0.31 0.82 4.23
C ALA A 53 1.60 0.24 4.81
N ILE A 54 2.56 -0.03 3.93
CA ILE A 54 3.86 -0.61 4.27
C ILE A 54 4.94 0.29 3.72
N PHE A 55 5.82 0.77 4.62
CA PHE A 55 7.07 1.41 4.28
C PHE A 55 8.16 0.35 4.28
N LEU A 56 8.82 0.17 3.16
CA LEU A 56 9.71 -0.95 2.91
C LEU A 56 11.05 -0.46 2.36
N ASP A 57 12.13 -0.65 3.11
CA ASP A 57 13.44 -0.37 2.58
C ASP A 57 13.78 -1.35 1.46
N ILE A 58 14.31 -0.83 0.35
CA ILE A 58 14.81 -1.65 -0.75
C ILE A 58 16.11 -2.37 -0.34
N MET A 59 16.97 -1.67 0.40
CA MET A 59 18.30 -2.12 0.76
C MET A 59 18.33 -2.78 2.16
N LEU A 60 17.50 -3.80 2.35
CA LEU A 60 17.56 -4.63 3.56
C LEU A 60 18.83 -5.49 3.57
N ASP A 61 19.14 -6.11 4.73
CA ASP A 61 20.35 -6.92 4.94
C ASP A 61 20.65 -7.85 3.77
N LYS A 62 21.91 -7.84 3.33
CA LYS A 62 22.42 -8.58 2.15
C LYS A 62 22.27 -10.10 2.24
N ASN A 63 22.03 -10.66 3.44
CA ASN A 63 21.91 -12.09 3.64
C ASN A 63 20.48 -12.62 3.58
N GLY A 64 19.49 -11.74 3.33
CA GLY A 64 18.07 -12.07 3.30
C GLY A 64 17.37 -11.55 2.04
N LEU A 65 16.05 -11.42 2.16
CA LEU A 65 15.23 -10.82 1.11
C LEU A 65 15.48 -9.32 1.05
N ASN A 66 15.79 -8.79 -0.12
CA ASN A 66 15.72 -7.34 -0.32
C ASN A 66 14.25 -6.86 -0.34
N GLY A 67 14.05 -5.54 -0.31
CA GLY A 67 12.71 -4.98 -0.27
C GLY A 67 11.87 -5.31 -1.49
N ILE A 68 12.45 -5.36 -2.68
CA ILE A 68 11.74 -5.68 -3.93
C ILE A 68 11.23 -7.12 -3.91
N GLU A 69 12.08 -8.06 -3.49
CA GLU A 69 11.69 -9.48 -3.36
C GLU A 69 10.62 -9.66 -2.27
N THR A 70 10.75 -8.93 -1.17
CA THR A 70 9.74 -8.88 -0.10
C THR A 70 8.40 -8.38 -0.65
N ALA A 71 8.41 -7.29 -1.41
CA ALA A 71 7.21 -6.74 -2.05
C ALA A 71 6.58 -7.72 -3.06
N ARG A 72 7.37 -8.43 -3.87
CA ARG A 72 6.87 -9.47 -4.79
C ARG A 72 6.13 -10.59 -4.03
N ARG A 73 6.69 -11.05 -2.91
CA ARG A 73 6.02 -12.06 -2.06
C ARG A 73 4.76 -11.51 -1.41
N LEU A 74 4.80 -10.27 -0.91
CA LEU A 74 3.66 -9.61 -0.34
C LEU A 74 2.51 -9.47 -1.35
N ARG A 75 2.78 -9.15 -2.62
CA ARG A 75 1.75 -9.04 -3.67
C ARG A 75 0.99 -10.34 -3.92
N ARG A 76 1.58 -11.50 -3.61
CA ARG A 76 0.87 -12.80 -3.64
C ARG A 76 -0.12 -12.95 -2.48
N LEU A 77 0.13 -12.29 -1.36
CA LEU A 77 -0.71 -12.32 -0.16
C LEU A 77 -1.76 -11.20 -0.15
N SER A 78 -1.39 -10.04 -0.69
CA SER A 78 -2.24 -8.85 -0.75
C SER A 78 -1.95 -8.04 -2.01
N LYS A 79 -2.90 -8.03 -2.95
CA LYS A 79 -2.75 -7.34 -4.24
C LYS A 79 -2.75 -5.81 -4.14
N ARG A 80 -3.45 -5.27 -3.14
CA ARG A 80 -3.83 -3.85 -3.10
C ARG A 80 -3.19 -3.03 -1.98
N ILE A 81 -2.56 -3.66 -0.99
CA ILE A 81 -1.98 -2.88 0.10
C ILE A 81 -0.98 -1.84 -0.46
N PRO A 82 -1.09 -0.55 -0.08
CA PRO A 82 -0.12 0.45 -0.48
C PRO A 82 1.28 0.07 0.00
N ILE A 83 2.25 0.03 -0.92
CA ILE A 83 3.66 -0.16 -0.63
C ILE A 83 4.37 1.13 -0.99
N ILE A 84 5.13 1.66 -0.06
CA ILE A 84 5.99 2.81 -0.23
C ILE A 84 7.42 2.32 -0.03
N PHE A 85 8.22 2.42 -1.08
CA PHE A 85 9.63 2.12 -0.92
C PHE A 85 10.39 3.27 -0.27
N THR A 86 11.27 2.92 0.65
CA THR A 86 12.29 3.83 1.16
C THR A 86 13.64 3.36 0.63
N THR A 87 14.52 4.27 0.20
CA THR A 87 15.81 3.87 -0.36
C THR A 87 16.82 5.01 -0.32
N SER A 88 18.09 4.69 -0.23
CA SER A 88 19.19 5.63 -0.47
C SER A 88 19.52 5.82 -1.96
N GLU A 89 19.04 4.92 -2.83
CA GLU A 89 19.35 4.90 -4.26
C GLU A 89 18.09 4.74 -5.11
N LEU A 90 17.88 5.65 -6.07
CA LEU A 90 16.72 5.63 -6.96
C LEU A 90 16.84 4.66 -8.14
N ASP A 91 18.03 4.15 -8.42
CA ASP A 91 18.28 3.27 -9.56
C ASP A 91 17.46 1.96 -9.48
N PHE A 92 17.07 1.54 -8.28
CA PHE A 92 16.19 0.39 -8.04
C PHE A 92 14.71 0.65 -8.34
N ALA A 93 14.31 1.89 -8.63
CA ALA A 93 12.90 2.21 -8.91
C ALA A 93 12.36 1.45 -10.14
N LEU A 94 13.21 1.18 -11.13
CA LEU A 94 12.83 0.42 -12.32
C LEU A 94 12.55 -1.06 -12.00
N GLU A 95 13.31 -1.67 -11.10
CA GLU A 95 13.12 -3.07 -10.70
C GLU A 95 11.85 -3.26 -9.86
N GLY A 96 11.47 -2.24 -9.09
CA GLY A 96 10.27 -2.25 -8.25
C GLY A 96 8.97 -1.98 -9.01
N TYR A 97 9.01 -1.66 -10.31
CA TYR A 97 7.80 -1.31 -11.08
C TYR A 97 6.75 -2.43 -11.11
N GLU A 98 7.18 -3.69 -11.17
CA GLU A 98 6.30 -4.87 -11.22
C GLU A 98 5.36 -5.01 -10.01
N VAL A 99 5.76 -4.49 -8.86
CA VAL A 99 4.96 -4.59 -7.63
C VAL A 99 4.01 -3.41 -7.44
N HIS A 100 3.97 -2.49 -8.41
CA HIS A 100 3.11 -1.31 -8.39
C HIS A 100 3.12 -0.59 -7.02
N PRO A 101 4.29 -0.06 -6.60
CA PRO A 101 4.33 0.71 -5.36
C PRO A 101 3.53 2.00 -5.52
N LEU A 102 3.02 2.51 -4.42
CA LEU A 102 2.32 3.79 -4.40
C LEU A 102 3.31 4.94 -4.60
N ASP A 103 4.48 4.86 -3.96
CA ASP A 103 5.50 5.91 -4.05
C ASP A 103 6.89 5.40 -3.66
N TYR A 104 7.90 6.26 -3.90
CA TYR A 104 9.29 6.09 -3.49
C TYR A 104 9.75 7.30 -2.65
N LEU A 105 10.31 7.03 -1.48
CA LEU A 105 10.89 8.03 -0.59
C LEU A 105 12.41 7.87 -0.53
N LEU A 106 13.12 8.87 -1.04
CA LEU A 106 14.58 8.90 -0.98
C LEU A 106 15.04 9.26 0.44
N LYS A 107 15.97 8.49 0.99
CA LYS A 107 16.62 8.77 2.28
C LYS A 107 17.68 9.90 2.13
N PRO A 108 17.78 10.84 3.08
CA PRO A 108 16.89 11.02 4.22
C PRO A 108 15.51 11.50 3.79
N VAL A 109 14.47 10.89 4.34
CA VAL A 109 13.07 11.18 3.97
C VAL A 109 12.74 12.62 4.33
N LYS A 110 12.30 13.40 3.32
CA LYS A 110 11.89 14.79 3.51
C LYS A 110 10.46 14.87 4.03
N PRO A 111 10.18 15.68 5.07
CA PRO A 111 8.84 15.80 5.66
C PRO A 111 7.77 16.15 4.63
N GLU A 112 8.07 17.06 3.69
CA GLU A 112 7.10 17.52 2.68
C GLU A 112 6.71 16.39 1.73
N LYS A 113 7.69 15.56 1.31
CA LYS A 113 7.43 14.41 0.44
C LYS A 113 6.65 13.33 1.18
N LEU A 114 6.97 13.11 2.46
CA LEU A 114 6.22 12.18 3.30
C LEU A 114 4.78 12.64 3.51
N ALA A 115 4.55 13.94 3.79
CA ALA A 115 3.20 14.48 3.97
C ALA A 115 2.34 14.24 2.73
N TRP A 116 2.88 14.49 1.54
CA TRP A 116 2.21 14.19 0.28
C TRP A 116 1.91 12.69 0.13
N CYS A 117 2.88 11.83 0.39
CA CYS A 117 2.72 10.38 0.33
C CYS A 117 1.62 9.87 1.30
N LEU A 118 1.56 10.40 2.52
CA LEU A 118 0.53 10.05 3.50
C LEU A 118 -0.87 10.53 3.05
N GLN A 119 -0.96 11.63 2.32
CA GLN A 119 -2.20 12.07 1.70
C GLN A 119 -2.63 11.09 0.61
N GLU A 120 -1.75 10.69 -0.29
CA GLU A 120 -2.01 9.68 -1.33
C GLU A 120 -2.49 8.36 -0.73
N ILE A 121 -1.88 7.89 0.38
CA ILE A 121 -2.34 6.70 1.10
C ILE A 121 -3.79 6.87 1.55
N ARG A 122 -4.14 8.02 2.13
CA ARG A 122 -5.52 8.28 2.59
C ARG A 122 -6.52 8.31 1.44
N GLU A 123 -6.16 8.94 0.34
CA GLU A 123 -7.00 8.99 -0.87
C GLU A 123 -7.17 7.60 -1.48
N TYR A 124 -6.10 6.82 -1.57
CA TYR A 124 -6.15 5.45 -2.04
C TYR A 124 -7.08 4.57 -1.20
N LEU A 125 -7.02 4.69 0.12
CA LEU A 125 -7.86 3.94 1.05
C LEU A 125 -9.32 4.42 1.08
N ALA A 126 -9.59 5.66 0.68
CA ALA A 126 -10.95 6.21 0.60
C ALA A 126 -11.74 5.67 -0.61
N VAL A 127 -11.04 5.12 -1.62
CA VAL A 127 -11.71 4.49 -2.76
C VAL A 127 -12.39 3.20 -2.30
N PRO A 128 -13.71 3.04 -2.51
CA PRO A 128 -14.40 1.81 -2.16
C PRO A 128 -13.75 0.59 -2.82
N SER A 129 -13.47 -0.44 -2.04
CA SER A 129 -12.91 -1.69 -2.56
C SER A 129 -13.94 -2.54 -3.32
N CYS A 130 -15.22 -2.15 -3.27
CA CYS A 130 -16.30 -2.80 -4.00
C CYS A 130 -17.26 -1.79 -4.59
N LEU A 131 -17.81 -2.10 -5.76
CA LEU A 131 -18.92 -1.40 -6.38
C LEU A 131 -20.19 -2.22 -6.17
N THR A 132 -21.27 -1.56 -5.79
CA THR A 132 -22.58 -2.20 -5.73
C THR A 132 -23.31 -1.92 -7.03
N ILE A 133 -23.53 -2.95 -7.85
CA ILE A 133 -24.27 -2.82 -9.09
C ILE A 133 -25.66 -3.47 -8.98
N PRO A 134 -26.70 -2.85 -9.52
CA PRO A 134 -27.99 -3.48 -9.65
C PRO A 134 -27.92 -4.56 -10.72
N VAL A 135 -28.13 -5.81 -10.34
CA VAL A 135 -28.22 -6.93 -11.29
C VAL A 135 -29.69 -7.21 -11.53
N SER A 136 -30.12 -7.06 -12.78
CA SER A 136 -31.48 -7.45 -13.20
C SER A 136 -31.52 -8.96 -13.42
N SER A 137 -32.35 -9.65 -12.67
CA SER A 137 -32.53 -11.10 -12.74
C SER A 137 -33.72 -11.51 -13.66
N GLY A 138 -33.88 -10.84 -14.81
CA GLY A 138 -34.90 -11.18 -15.78
C GLY A 138 -36.18 -10.34 -15.68
N GLN A 139 -37.13 -10.56 -16.60
CA GLN A 139 -38.36 -9.77 -16.69
C GLN A 139 -39.21 -9.88 -15.42
N GLY A 140 -39.35 -8.75 -14.70
CA GLY A 140 -40.27 -8.61 -13.58
C GLY A 140 -39.69 -8.81 -12.18
N ALA A 141 -38.40 -9.10 -12.01
CA ALA A 141 -37.78 -9.18 -10.70
C ALA A 141 -37.16 -7.83 -10.27
N ALA A 142 -37.31 -7.47 -8.99
CA ALA A 142 -36.66 -6.29 -8.46
C ALA A 142 -35.10 -6.43 -8.56
N PRO A 143 -34.38 -5.35 -8.87
CA PRO A 143 -32.93 -5.41 -8.97
C PRO A 143 -32.32 -5.81 -7.60
N ILE A 144 -31.43 -6.78 -7.63
CA ILE A 144 -30.66 -7.19 -6.46
C ILE A 144 -29.31 -6.48 -6.50
N ASN A 145 -29.00 -5.73 -5.46
CA ASN A 145 -27.71 -5.10 -5.32
C ASN A 145 -26.65 -6.15 -4.96
N ARG A 146 -25.73 -6.42 -5.89
CA ARG A 146 -24.62 -7.34 -5.68
C ARG A 146 -23.31 -6.57 -5.50
N PRO A 147 -22.60 -6.73 -4.39
CA PRO A 147 -21.26 -6.17 -4.25
C PRO A 147 -20.32 -6.91 -5.20
N LEU A 148 -19.58 -6.14 -6.01
CA LEU A 148 -18.47 -6.62 -6.83
C LEU A 148 -17.19 -6.06 -6.28
N SER A 149 -16.21 -6.92 -6.01
CA SER A 149 -14.86 -6.46 -5.72
C SER A 149 -14.26 -5.81 -6.95
N LEU A 150 -13.56 -4.69 -6.77
CA LEU A 150 -12.81 -4.08 -7.87
C LEU A 150 -11.72 -5.01 -8.41
N ASP A 151 -11.27 -6.00 -7.62
CA ASP A 151 -10.32 -7.02 -8.05
C ASP A 151 -10.94 -8.04 -9.03
N ASP A 152 -12.28 -8.16 -9.04
CA ASP A 152 -13.02 -9.07 -9.92
C ASP A 152 -13.45 -8.39 -11.24
N ILE A 153 -13.23 -7.07 -11.37
CA ILE A 153 -13.56 -6.33 -12.58
C ILE A 153 -12.41 -6.43 -13.57
N LEU A 154 -12.55 -7.30 -14.54
CA LEU A 154 -11.57 -7.49 -15.61
C LEU A 154 -11.75 -6.49 -16.77
N TYR A 155 -12.98 -6.02 -17.00
CA TYR A 155 -13.32 -5.16 -18.12
C TYR A 155 -14.65 -4.43 -17.92
N VAL A 156 -14.69 -3.16 -18.26
CA VAL A 156 -15.94 -2.37 -18.30
C VAL A 156 -16.13 -1.86 -19.72
N GLU A 157 -17.06 -2.44 -20.46
CA GLU A 157 -17.51 -1.87 -21.74
C GLU A 157 -18.42 -0.67 -21.48
N ASN A 158 -18.08 0.44 -22.11
CA ASN A 158 -19.00 1.55 -22.22
C ASN A 158 -19.85 1.29 -23.48
N PRO A 159 -21.14 0.99 -23.38
CA PRO A 159 -21.97 0.87 -24.58
C PRO A 159 -22.04 2.26 -25.20
N VAL A 160 -21.26 2.47 -26.27
CA VAL A 160 -21.42 3.62 -27.14
C VAL A 160 -22.81 3.45 -27.75
N THR A 161 -23.74 4.25 -27.29
CA THR A 161 -25.04 4.42 -27.97
C THR A 161 -24.74 4.83 -29.38
N ALA A 162 -24.87 3.88 -30.31
CA ALA A 162 -24.93 4.20 -31.71
C ALA A 162 -26.22 4.99 -31.93
N CYS A 163 -26.07 6.25 -32.39
CA CYS A 163 -27.15 7.02 -33.00
C CYS A 163 -27.53 6.43 -34.34
#